data_a0beb54420851c4d7bc801ef6fc95b90
#
_entry.id   a0beb54420851c4d7bc801ef6fc95b90
#
_cell.length_a   1.000
_cell.length_b   1.000
_cell.length_c   1.000
_cell.angle_alpha   90.00
_cell.angle_beta   90.00
_cell.angle_gamma   90.00
#
_symmetry.space_group_name_H-M   'P 1'
#
loop_
_entity.id
_entity.type
_entity.pdbx_description
1 polymer ?
#
loop_
_entity_poly.entity_id
_entity_poly.type
_entity_poly.pdbx_seq_one_letter_code
_entity_poly.pdbx_strand_id
1 'polypeptide(L)'
;VIDLKLPWLAGHSRQVAHIAIEAARLMGMSEAKLTEIGKAALIHGLGRAAVSNHIWNSPGPLPYGAAERLHLVPYWTQKACKPIAELAGSGEIAAHAYERLDGSGYYRGLSGDALSAEHRILAVANAWIALQNDRPWRPAHSRDDAQKILRQEASRGAFDNPVCEAVIAAANGQQRIAQPRSSLLTTRECDVLSEISRGASNKEVARTLSISPSTVRTHMESIFRK
;
A
#
# COMPACT_ATOMS: atom_id res chain seq x y z
N VAL A 1 -9.25 -6.09 -3.89
CA VAL A 1 -9.17 -7.18 -2.88
C VAL A 1 -8.50 -6.67 -1.61
N ILE A 2 -7.28 -6.11 -1.67
CA ILE A 2 -6.55 -5.68 -0.47
C ILE A 2 -7.25 -4.52 0.23
N ASP A 3 -7.76 -3.55 -0.51
CA ASP A 3 -8.53 -2.41 0.04
C ASP A 3 -9.79 -2.87 0.80
N LEU A 4 -10.42 -3.98 0.37
CA LEU A 4 -11.54 -4.61 1.09
C LEU A 4 -11.07 -5.34 2.35
N LYS A 5 -9.92 -6.02 2.30
CA LYS A 5 -9.36 -6.75 3.42
C LYS A 5 -8.83 -5.83 4.52
N LEU A 6 -8.17 -4.74 4.12
CA LEU A 6 -7.50 -3.76 4.98
C LEU A 6 -7.95 -2.35 4.60
N PRO A 7 -9.11 -1.88 5.10
CA PRO A 7 -9.70 -0.60 4.71
C PRO A 7 -8.77 0.61 4.92
N TRP A 8 -7.88 0.55 5.93
CA TRP A 8 -6.88 1.58 6.18
C TRP A 8 -5.76 1.64 5.12
N LEU A 9 -5.72 0.68 4.17
CA LEU A 9 -4.87 0.70 2.96
C LEU A 9 -5.61 1.15 1.71
N ALA A 10 -6.87 1.59 1.81
CA ALA A 10 -7.65 1.97 0.64
C ALA A 10 -6.92 3.03 -0.19
N GLY A 11 -6.73 2.75 -1.47
CA GLY A 11 -6.01 3.64 -2.40
C GLY A 11 -4.49 3.62 -2.30
N HIS A 12 -3.89 2.96 -1.31
CA HIS A 12 -2.44 2.94 -1.11
C HIS A 12 -1.66 2.52 -2.38
N SER A 13 -2.02 1.39 -2.99
CA SER A 13 -1.33 0.90 -4.19
C SER A 13 -1.42 1.85 -5.38
N ARG A 14 -2.54 2.57 -5.53
CA ARG A 14 -2.69 3.59 -6.60
C ARG A 14 -1.80 4.81 -6.34
N GLN A 15 -1.71 5.26 -5.08
CA GLN A 15 -0.82 6.36 -4.69
C GLN A 15 0.64 5.96 -4.92
N VAL A 16 1.04 4.74 -4.52
CA VAL A 16 2.39 4.21 -4.78
C VAL A 16 2.67 4.16 -6.28
N ALA A 17 1.74 3.64 -7.09
CA ALA A 17 1.92 3.55 -8.54
C ALA A 17 2.13 4.93 -9.17
N HIS A 18 1.32 5.90 -8.78
CA HIS A 18 1.42 7.25 -9.29
C HIS A 18 2.78 7.89 -8.95
N ILE A 19 3.20 7.85 -7.69
CA ILE A 19 4.49 8.42 -7.26
C ILE A 19 5.67 7.65 -7.90
N ALA A 20 5.61 6.33 -7.99
CA ALA A 20 6.66 5.52 -8.60
C ALA A 20 6.83 5.82 -10.09
N ILE A 21 5.73 5.99 -10.84
CA ILE A 21 5.76 6.36 -12.26
C ILE A 21 6.37 7.75 -12.44
N GLU A 22 5.95 8.74 -11.66
CA GLU A 22 6.47 10.11 -11.77
C GLU A 22 7.96 10.17 -11.38
N ALA A 23 8.37 9.49 -10.32
CA ALA A 23 9.78 9.41 -9.94
C ALA A 23 10.64 8.73 -11.04
N ALA A 24 10.16 7.63 -11.61
CA ALA A 24 10.82 6.92 -12.71
C ALA A 24 10.93 7.81 -13.98
N ARG A 25 9.92 8.63 -14.26
CA ARG A 25 9.93 9.60 -15.36
C ARG A 25 10.96 10.69 -15.12
N LEU A 26 11.03 11.25 -13.93
CA LEU A 26 12.06 12.23 -13.54
C LEU A 26 13.48 11.65 -13.66
N MET A 27 13.64 10.36 -13.43
CA MET A 27 14.91 9.64 -13.61
C MET A 27 15.19 9.22 -15.07
N GLY A 28 14.36 9.61 -16.03
CA GLY A 28 14.59 9.38 -17.46
C GLY A 28 14.34 7.94 -17.92
N MET A 29 13.54 7.17 -17.20
CA MET A 29 13.21 5.79 -17.62
C MET A 29 12.29 5.77 -18.84
N SER A 30 12.39 4.70 -19.65
CA SER A 30 11.56 4.49 -20.82
C SER A 30 10.09 4.21 -20.47
N GLU A 31 9.16 4.54 -21.35
CA GLU A 31 7.71 4.30 -21.16
C GLU A 31 7.38 2.82 -20.86
N ALA A 32 8.14 1.87 -21.45
CA ALA A 32 8.00 0.46 -21.13
C ALA A 32 8.31 0.18 -19.66
N LYS A 33 9.38 0.76 -19.10
CA LYS A 33 9.72 0.63 -17.68
C LYS A 33 8.70 1.33 -16.78
N LEU A 34 8.20 2.51 -17.16
CA LEU A 34 7.13 3.21 -16.44
C LEU A 34 5.87 2.33 -16.32
N THR A 35 5.50 1.66 -17.41
CA THR A 35 4.37 0.73 -17.44
C THR A 35 4.58 -0.45 -16.48
N GLU A 36 5.76 -1.06 -16.50
CA GLU A 36 6.07 -2.21 -15.62
C GLU A 36 6.12 -1.82 -14.14
N ILE A 37 6.76 -0.67 -13.81
CA ILE A 37 6.77 -0.13 -12.44
C ILE A 37 5.34 0.16 -11.97
N GLY A 38 4.51 0.76 -12.83
CA GLY A 38 3.12 1.06 -12.51
C GLY A 38 2.31 -0.19 -12.19
N LYS A 39 2.42 -1.24 -13.02
CA LYS A 39 1.79 -2.54 -12.75
C LYS A 39 2.30 -3.15 -11.45
N ALA A 40 3.64 -3.18 -11.25
CA ALA A 40 4.27 -3.70 -10.04
C ALA A 40 3.75 -2.98 -8.78
N ALA A 41 3.64 -1.66 -8.82
CA ALA A 41 3.13 -0.87 -7.72
C ALA A 41 1.65 -1.15 -7.42
N LEU A 42 0.82 -1.42 -8.43
CA LEU A 42 -0.59 -1.80 -8.21
C LEU A 42 -0.75 -3.15 -7.52
N ILE A 43 0.15 -4.11 -7.78
CA ILE A 43 0.04 -5.49 -7.31
C ILE A 43 0.94 -5.82 -6.11
N HIS A 44 1.89 -4.93 -5.70
CA HIS A 44 2.88 -5.22 -4.66
C HIS A 44 2.27 -5.67 -3.32
N GLY A 45 1.03 -5.30 -3.06
CA GLY A 45 0.32 -5.65 -1.84
C GLY A 45 -0.48 -6.96 -1.89
N LEU A 46 -0.52 -7.69 -3.01
CA LEU A 46 -1.38 -8.88 -3.16
C LEU A 46 -1.13 -9.94 -2.08
N GLY A 47 0.12 -10.18 -1.73
CA GLY A 47 0.51 -11.15 -0.70
C GLY A 47 -0.04 -10.85 0.70
N ARG A 48 -0.49 -9.62 0.97
CA ARG A 48 -1.18 -9.27 2.22
C ARG A 48 -2.46 -10.09 2.43
N ALA A 49 -3.05 -10.62 1.34
CA ALA A 49 -4.20 -11.51 1.43
C ALA A 49 -3.90 -12.81 2.19
N ALA A 50 -2.66 -13.29 2.17
CA ALA A 50 -2.22 -14.52 2.84
C ALA A 50 -2.01 -14.37 4.36
N VAL A 51 -2.01 -13.14 4.89
CA VAL A 51 -1.76 -12.88 6.32
C VAL A 51 -3.05 -12.51 7.02
N SER A 52 -3.27 -13.04 8.23
CA SER A 52 -4.48 -12.79 9.03
C SER A 52 -4.69 -11.30 9.34
N ASN A 53 -5.95 -10.84 9.32
CA ASN A 53 -6.33 -9.48 9.72
C ASN A 53 -5.95 -9.18 11.17
N HIS A 54 -5.95 -10.18 12.06
CA HIS A 54 -5.52 -10.01 13.44
C HIS A 54 -4.08 -9.51 13.55
N ILE A 55 -3.18 -10.03 12.71
CA ILE A 55 -1.78 -9.56 12.64
C ILE A 55 -1.72 -8.14 12.10
N TRP A 56 -2.45 -7.84 11.03
CA TRP A 56 -2.47 -6.52 10.40
C TRP A 56 -3.03 -5.41 11.29
N ASN A 57 -4.00 -5.74 12.14
CA ASN A 57 -4.69 -4.77 12.99
C ASN A 57 -4.12 -4.73 14.42
N SER A 58 -2.99 -5.39 14.68
CA SER A 58 -2.34 -5.34 15.99
C SER A 58 -1.87 -3.92 16.31
N PRO A 59 -2.26 -3.34 17.45
CA PRO A 59 -1.88 -1.98 17.82
C PRO A 59 -0.46 -1.86 18.41
N GLY A 60 0.24 -2.97 18.61
CA GLY A 60 1.54 -3.01 19.28
C GLY A 60 2.58 -3.88 18.58
N PRO A 61 3.74 -4.07 19.22
CA PRO A 61 4.80 -4.92 18.70
C PRO A 61 4.29 -6.33 18.41
N LEU A 62 4.69 -6.86 17.26
CA LEU A 62 4.29 -8.20 16.86
C LEU A 62 5.21 -9.26 17.48
N PRO A 63 4.67 -10.40 17.94
CA PRO A 63 5.49 -11.57 18.25
C PRO A 63 6.32 -12.00 17.03
N TYR A 64 7.51 -12.58 17.28
CA TYR A 64 8.46 -12.98 16.23
C TYR A 64 7.78 -13.76 15.09
N GLY A 65 7.00 -14.79 15.38
CA GLY A 65 6.34 -15.60 14.36
C GLY A 65 5.24 -14.87 13.57
N ALA A 66 4.69 -13.77 14.09
CA ALA A 66 3.77 -12.91 13.36
C ALA A 66 4.54 -11.95 12.44
N ALA A 67 5.67 -11.40 12.90
CA ALA A 67 6.56 -10.57 12.09
C ALA A 67 7.09 -11.37 10.87
N GLU A 68 7.54 -12.60 11.07
CA GLU A 68 7.99 -13.49 9.98
C GLU A 68 6.90 -13.68 8.90
N ARG A 69 5.64 -13.83 9.30
CA ARG A 69 4.53 -13.92 8.33
C ARG A 69 4.35 -12.65 7.50
N LEU A 70 4.59 -11.47 8.11
CA LEU A 70 4.56 -10.21 7.36
C LEU A 70 5.74 -10.12 6.39
N HIS A 71 6.92 -10.58 6.77
CA HIS A 71 8.08 -10.61 5.90
C HIS A 71 7.90 -11.51 4.67
N LEU A 72 6.98 -12.46 4.70
CA LEU A 72 6.63 -13.31 3.55
C LEU A 72 5.61 -12.68 2.59
N VAL A 73 5.09 -11.50 2.85
CA VAL A 73 4.14 -10.81 1.94
C VAL A 73 4.69 -10.68 0.51
N PRO A 74 5.94 -10.25 0.28
CA PRO A 74 6.50 -10.16 -1.07
C PRO A 74 6.60 -11.53 -1.76
N TYR A 75 6.94 -12.58 -1.04
CA TYR A 75 6.95 -13.95 -1.55
C TYR A 75 5.57 -14.38 -2.05
N TRP A 76 4.51 -14.13 -1.26
CA TRP A 76 3.14 -14.47 -1.67
C TRP A 76 2.67 -13.62 -2.85
N THR A 77 3.10 -12.36 -2.93
CA THR A 77 2.85 -11.50 -4.10
C THR A 77 3.44 -12.11 -5.36
N GLN A 78 4.73 -12.45 -5.34
CA GLN A 78 5.42 -13.08 -6.48
C GLN A 78 4.76 -14.41 -6.87
N LYS A 79 4.47 -15.26 -5.88
CA LYS A 79 3.83 -16.55 -6.10
C LYS A 79 2.46 -16.44 -6.76
N ALA A 80 1.67 -15.43 -6.37
CA ALA A 80 0.35 -15.18 -6.96
C ALA A 80 0.45 -14.66 -8.41
N CYS A 81 1.47 -13.88 -8.74
CA CYS A 81 1.66 -13.29 -10.07
C CYS A 81 2.33 -14.26 -11.06
N LYS A 82 3.19 -15.16 -10.59
CA LYS A 82 4.02 -16.05 -11.44
C LYS A 82 3.24 -16.85 -12.48
N PRO A 83 2.05 -17.44 -12.19
CA PRO A 83 1.29 -18.21 -13.18
C PRO A 83 0.57 -17.35 -14.23
N ILE A 84 0.55 -16.03 -14.09
CA ILE A 84 -0.12 -15.07 -14.98
C ILE A 84 0.95 -14.42 -15.85
N ALA A 85 1.02 -14.79 -17.12
CA ALA A 85 2.09 -14.36 -18.03
C ALA A 85 2.25 -12.82 -18.07
N GLU A 86 1.13 -12.09 -18.10
CA GLU A 86 1.09 -10.62 -18.15
C GLU A 86 1.55 -9.94 -16.86
N LEU A 87 1.63 -10.68 -15.76
CA LEU A 87 2.03 -10.17 -14.43
C LEU A 87 3.36 -10.75 -13.95
N ALA A 88 3.95 -11.72 -14.64
CA ALA A 88 5.15 -12.40 -14.16
C ALA A 88 6.32 -11.43 -13.95
N GLY A 89 6.60 -10.54 -14.91
CA GLY A 89 7.65 -9.53 -14.81
C GLY A 89 7.35 -8.47 -13.75
N SER A 90 6.13 -7.91 -13.78
CA SER A 90 5.71 -6.91 -12.77
C SER A 90 5.62 -7.52 -11.37
N GLY A 91 5.28 -8.81 -11.25
CA GLY A 91 5.24 -9.54 -9.99
C GLY A 91 6.63 -9.77 -9.40
N GLU A 92 7.64 -9.91 -10.26
CA GLU A 92 9.05 -9.96 -9.84
C GLU A 92 9.46 -8.61 -9.23
N ILE A 93 9.21 -7.50 -9.91
CA ILE A 93 9.48 -6.17 -9.38
C ILE A 93 8.70 -5.93 -8.07
N ALA A 94 7.43 -6.28 -8.02
CA ALA A 94 6.56 -6.13 -6.86
C ALA A 94 7.06 -6.88 -5.62
N ALA A 95 7.74 -8.01 -5.81
CA ALA A 95 8.33 -8.80 -4.73
C ALA A 95 9.50 -8.09 -4.01
N HIS A 96 10.01 -7.00 -4.56
CA HIS A 96 11.11 -6.23 -3.98
C HIS A 96 10.65 -4.91 -3.30
N ALA A 97 9.34 -4.69 -3.17
CA ALA A 97 8.78 -3.45 -2.61
C ALA A 97 9.16 -3.17 -1.14
N TYR A 98 9.74 -4.16 -0.45
CA TYR A 98 10.16 -4.07 0.95
C TYR A 98 11.66 -4.33 1.15
N GLU A 99 12.41 -4.50 0.06
CA GLU A 99 13.87 -4.59 0.13
C GLU A 99 14.48 -3.24 0.46
N ARG A 100 15.71 -3.28 0.98
CA ARG A 100 16.52 -2.11 1.35
C ARG A 100 17.90 -2.25 0.71
N LEU A 101 18.49 -1.13 0.34
CA LEU A 101 19.78 -1.11 -0.35
C LEU A 101 20.92 -1.69 0.50
N ASP A 102 20.81 -1.59 1.84
CA ASP A 102 21.74 -2.12 2.84
C ASP A 102 21.51 -3.59 3.20
N GLY A 103 20.50 -4.23 2.61
CA GLY A 103 20.14 -5.62 2.92
C GLY A 103 19.25 -5.81 4.18
N SER A 104 18.86 -4.71 4.85
CA SER A 104 17.97 -4.78 6.02
C SER A 104 16.49 -5.03 5.66
N GLY A 105 16.18 -5.06 4.36
CA GLY A 105 14.85 -5.34 3.85
C GLY A 105 14.44 -6.81 3.93
N TYR A 106 13.29 -7.13 3.34
CA TYR A 106 12.74 -8.48 3.31
C TYR A 106 11.97 -8.72 2.00
N TYR A 107 11.77 -9.96 1.55
CA TYR A 107 12.03 -11.23 2.27
C TYR A 107 13.37 -11.88 1.94
N ARG A 108 14.09 -11.38 0.90
CA ARG A 108 15.37 -11.98 0.45
C ARG A 108 16.59 -11.32 1.08
N GLY A 109 16.45 -10.10 1.61
CA GLY A 109 17.58 -9.33 2.14
C GLY A 109 18.60 -8.97 1.06
N LEU A 110 18.14 -8.66 -0.15
CA LEU A 110 19.02 -8.26 -1.24
C LEU A 110 19.61 -6.88 -0.97
N SER A 111 20.83 -6.66 -1.43
CA SER A 111 21.54 -5.40 -1.21
C SER A 111 22.26 -4.90 -2.47
N GLY A 112 22.58 -3.62 -2.48
CA GLY A 112 23.42 -2.99 -3.51
C GLY A 112 22.91 -3.23 -4.93
N ASP A 113 23.80 -3.74 -5.79
CA ASP A 113 23.52 -3.94 -7.23
C ASP A 113 22.58 -5.09 -7.54
N ALA A 114 22.24 -5.93 -6.55
CA ALA A 114 21.18 -6.94 -6.71
C ALA A 114 19.78 -6.29 -6.84
N LEU A 115 19.64 -5.01 -6.47
CA LEU A 115 18.40 -4.24 -6.61
C LEU A 115 18.49 -3.31 -7.83
N SER A 116 17.70 -3.62 -8.86
CA SER A 116 17.57 -2.75 -10.03
C SER A 116 16.97 -1.38 -9.67
N ALA A 117 17.06 -0.41 -10.58
CA ALA A 117 16.46 0.91 -10.36
C ALA A 117 14.94 0.83 -10.14
N GLU A 118 14.25 -0.08 -10.83
CA GLU A 118 12.81 -0.33 -10.66
C GLU A 118 12.48 -0.80 -9.24
N HIS A 119 13.28 -1.72 -8.69
CA HIS A 119 13.13 -2.20 -7.32
C HIS A 119 13.30 -1.07 -6.30
N ARG A 120 14.37 -0.26 -6.46
CA ARG A 120 14.68 0.87 -5.58
C ARG A 120 13.58 1.92 -5.61
N ILE A 121 13.06 2.30 -6.80
CA ILE A 121 11.97 3.26 -6.94
C ILE A 121 10.70 2.76 -6.25
N LEU A 122 10.32 1.50 -6.48
CA LEU A 122 9.11 0.93 -5.88
C LEU A 122 9.21 0.89 -4.35
N ALA A 123 10.37 0.48 -3.81
CA ALA A 123 10.61 0.42 -2.37
C ALA A 123 10.50 1.80 -1.69
N VAL A 124 11.12 2.84 -2.29
CA VAL A 124 11.07 4.21 -1.76
C VAL A 124 9.66 4.80 -1.88
N ALA A 125 8.98 4.63 -3.04
CA ALA A 125 7.61 5.11 -3.23
C ALA A 125 6.63 4.45 -2.26
N ASN A 126 6.77 3.13 -2.01
CA ASN A 126 5.97 2.41 -1.02
C ASN A 126 6.22 2.94 0.40
N ALA A 127 7.47 3.18 0.78
CA ALA A 127 7.82 3.76 2.08
C ALA A 127 7.27 5.18 2.22
N TRP A 128 7.40 6.04 1.20
CA TRP A 128 6.88 7.39 1.19
C TRP A 128 5.38 7.45 1.45
N ILE A 129 4.59 6.67 0.71
CA ILE A 129 3.13 6.62 0.90
C ILE A 129 2.77 5.97 2.24
N ALA A 130 3.52 4.95 2.68
CA ALA A 130 3.29 4.31 3.98
C ALA A 130 3.51 5.27 5.16
N LEU A 131 4.46 6.19 5.09
CA LEU A 131 4.72 7.19 6.13
C LEU A 131 3.56 8.17 6.29
N GLN A 132 2.91 8.56 5.21
CA GLN A 132 1.86 9.58 5.17
C GLN A 132 0.43 9.05 5.37
N ASN A 133 0.27 7.76 5.62
CA ASN A 133 -1.02 7.16 5.91
C ASN A 133 -1.09 6.66 7.36
N ASP A 134 -2.27 6.78 7.98
CA ASP A 134 -2.54 6.19 9.28
C ASP A 134 -2.35 4.68 9.24
N ARG A 135 -1.83 4.15 10.33
CA ARG A 135 -1.68 2.71 10.55
C ARG A 135 -2.32 2.34 11.88
N PRO A 136 -2.78 1.10 12.08
CA PRO A 136 -3.33 0.68 13.37
C PRO A 136 -2.42 0.94 14.57
N TRP A 137 -1.11 1.04 14.34
CA TRP A 137 -0.08 1.21 15.38
C TRP A 137 0.57 2.60 15.40
N ARG A 138 0.23 3.51 14.47
CA ARG A 138 0.73 4.89 14.46
C ARG A 138 -0.10 5.82 13.57
N PRO A 139 -0.20 7.11 13.91
CA PRO A 139 -0.76 8.12 13.01
C PRO A 139 0.16 8.36 11.78
N ALA A 140 -0.41 9.02 10.77
CA ALA A 140 0.35 9.52 9.62
C ALA A 140 1.40 10.55 10.06
N HIS A 141 2.57 10.50 9.44
CA HIS A 141 3.55 11.57 9.55
C HIS A 141 3.15 12.76 8.66
N SER A 142 3.55 13.96 9.07
CA SER A 142 3.49 15.11 8.18
C SER A 142 4.37 14.89 6.94
N ARG A 143 4.11 15.66 5.89
CA ARG A 143 4.92 15.59 4.67
C ARG A 143 6.39 15.91 4.93
N ASP A 144 6.64 16.92 5.75
CA ASP A 144 7.99 17.35 6.10
C ASP A 144 8.73 16.31 6.93
N ASP A 145 8.04 15.66 7.86
CA ASP A 145 8.63 14.57 8.64
C ASP A 145 8.89 13.33 7.79
N ALA A 146 7.98 12.99 6.86
CA ALA A 146 8.20 11.91 5.91
C ALA A 146 9.44 12.17 5.03
N GLN A 147 9.67 13.42 4.56
CA GLN A 147 10.88 13.79 3.83
C GLN A 147 12.13 13.62 4.68
N LYS A 148 12.11 14.10 5.94
CA LYS A 148 13.25 13.95 6.86
C LYS A 148 13.57 12.47 7.10
N ILE A 149 12.55 11.64 7.33
CA ILE A 149 12.72 10.20 7.56
C ILE A 149 13.35 9.55 6.32
N LEU A 150 12.85 9.80 5.10
CA LEU A 150 13.43 9.21 3.88
C LEU A 150 14.88 9.60 3.68
N ARG A 151 15.23 10.89 3.87
CA ARG A 151 16.61 11.36 3.74
C ARG A 151 17.53 10.75 4.81
N GLN A 152 17.01 10.58 6.03
CA GLN A 152 17.75 9.90 7.10
C GLN A 152 18.00 8.43 6.78
N GLU A 153 17.00 7.71 6.27
CA GLU A 153 17.17 6.32 5.83
C GLU A 153 18.15 6.21 4.65
N ALA A 154 18.11 7.16 3.69
CA ALA A 154 19.07 7.22 2.59
C ALA A 154 20.50 7.48 3.10
N SER A 155 20.67 8.40 4.06
CA SER A 155 22.00 8.68 4.65
C SER A 155 22.59 7.50 5.43
N ARG A 156 21.74 6.57 5.90
CA ARG A 156 22.15 5.31 6.56
C ARG A 156 22.41 4.17 5.58
N GLY A 157 22.16 4.40 4.28
CA GLY A 157 22.33 3.39 3.23
C GLY A 157 21.14 2.46 3.01
N ALA A 158 20.02 2.66 3.73
CA ALA A 158 18.83 1.83 3.55
C ALA A 158 18.11 2.11 2.23
N PHE A 159 18.19 3.33 1.71
CA PHE A 159 17.64 3.74 0.43
C PHE A 159 18.68 4.40 -0.47
N ASP A 160 18.43 4.36 -1.77
CA ASP A 160 19.19 5.09 -2.79
C ASP A 160 18.86 6.58 -2.73
N ASN A 161 19.86 7.45 -2.47
CA ASN A 161 19.64 8.88 -2.28
C ASN A 161 19.07 9.58 -3.53
N PRO A 162 19.58 9.38 -4.77
CA PRO A 162 18.94 9.87 -5.98
C PRO A 162 17.49 9.47 -6.15
N VAL A 163 17.14 8.23 -5.80
CA VAL A 163 15.74 7.72 -5.85
C VAL A 163 14.87 8.43 -4.82
N CYS A 164 15.37 8.63 -3.60
CA CYS A 164 14.64 9.37 -2.55
C CYS A 164 14.30 10.79 -3.02
N GLU A 165 15.27 11.51 -3.57
CA GLU A 165 15.03 12.88 -4.06
C GLU A 165 14.07 12.90 -5.26
N ALA A 166 14.13 11.92 -6.17
CA ALA A 166 13.17 11.79 -7.26
C ALA A 166 11.74 11.55 -6.77
N VAL A 167 11.56 10.68 -5.75
CA VAL A 167 10.24 10.42 -5.13
C VAL A 167 9.71 11.66 -4.41
N ILE A 168 10.57 12.38 -3.68
CA ILE A 168 10.20 13.63 -3.00
C ILE A 168 9.83 14.71 -4.03
N ALA A 169 10.59 14.85 -5.12
CA ALA A 169 10.31 15.79 -6.20
C ALA A 169 8.99 15.45 -6.92
N ALA A 170 8.75 14.17 -7.23
CA ALA A 170 7.49 13.69 -7.80
C ALA A 170 6.30 14.04 -6.89
N ALA A 171 6.44 13.83 -5.60
CA ALA A 171 5.41 14.16 -4.63
C ALA A 171 5.17 15.67 -4.52
N ASN A 172 6.20 16.52 -4.63
CA ASN A 172 6.13 17.98 -4.53
C ASN A 172 5.60 18.64 -5.80
N GLY A 173 5.84 18.10 -6.98
CA GLY A 173 5.33 18.58 -8.26
C GLY A 173 3.80 18.43 -8.38
N GLN A 174 3.20 17.66 -7.52
CA GLN A 174 1.77 17.49 -7.39
C GLN A 174 1.20 18.40 -6.31
N GLN A 175 1.15 19.71 -6.58
CA GLN A 175 0.15 20.53 -5.94
C GLN A 175 -1.22 19.96 -6.33
N ARG A 176 -1.89 19.33 -5.35
CA ARG A 176 -3.25 18.76 -5.46
C ARG A 176 -3.40 17.67 -6.52
N ILE A 177 -2.98 16.45 -6.22
CA ILE A 177 -3.92 15.38 -6.47
C ILE A 177 -4.99 15.59 -5.40
N ALA A 178 -6.16 16.11 -5.82
CA ALA A 178 -7.35 15.87 -5.04
C ALA A 178 -7.26 14.39 -4.65
N GLN A 179 -7.33 14.11 -3.34
CA GLN A 179 -7.63 12.75 -2.91
C GLN A 179 -8.70 12.27 -3.89
N PRO A 180 -8.52 11.15 -4.62
CA PRO A 180 -9.63 10.64 -5.35
C PRO A 180 -10.73 10.66 -4.31
N ARG A 181 -11.86 11.34 -4.61
CA ARG A 181 -13.02 11.31 -3.74
C ARG A 181 -13.21 9.85 -3.43
N SER A 182 -12.61 9.45 -2.31
CA SER A 182 -12.65 8.08 -1.87
C SER A 182 -14.09 7.89 -1.52
N SER A 183 -14.62 6.99 -2.22
CA SER A 183 -15.91 6.45 -2.07
C SER A 183 -17.00 7.20 -2.85
N LEU A 184 -17.41 6.55 -3.90
CA LEU A 184 -18.80 6.51 -4.34
C LEU A 184 -19.75 6.35 -3.13
N LEU A 185 -19.22 5.95 -1.96
CA LEU A 185 -19.94 5.73 -0.72
C LEU A 185 -19.78 6.91 0.23
N THR A 186 -20.87 7.35 0.84
CA THR A 186 -20.83 8.30 1.96
C THR A 186 -20.19 7.67 3.20
N THR A 187 -19.78 8.50 4.17
CA THR A 187 -19.23 8.01 5.46
C THR A 187 -20.16 6.99 6.10
N ARG A 188 -21.48 7.25 6.05
CA ARG A 188 -22.47 6.35 6.64
C ARG A 188 -22.63 5.04 5.89
N GLU A 189 -22.47 5.04 4.58
CA GLU A 189 -22.43 3.83 3.75
C GLU A 189 -21.17 3.02 4.02
N CYS A 190 -20.03 3.68 4.28
CA CYS A 190 -18.79 3.01 4.70
C CYS A 190 -18.94 2.34 6.06
N ASP A 191 -19.58 3.01 7.04
CA ASP A 191 -19.83 2.43 8.37
C ASP A 191 -20.70 1.16 8.25
N VAL A 192 -21.79 1.24 7.49
CA VAL A 192 -22.68 0.11 7.24
C VAL A 192 -21.94 -1.05 6.57
N LEU A 193 -21.17 -0.76 5.51
CA LEU A 193 -20.43 -1.77 4.78
C LEU A 193 -19.35 -2.43 5.65
N SER A 194 -18.69 -1.66 6.51
CA SER A 194 -17.69 -2.17 7.45
C SER A 194 -18.27 -3.19 8.43
N GLU A 195 -19.44 -2.92 9.00
CA GLU A 195 -20.10 -3.86 9.92
C GLU A 195 -20.60 -5.12 9.20
N ILE A 196 -21.20 -4.96 8.02
CA ILE A 196 -21.62 -6.10 7.18
C ILE A 196 -20.43 -6.98 6.78
N SER A 197 -19.30 -6.38 6.41
CA SER A 197 -18.09 -7.14 6.03
C SER A 197 -17.49 -7.96 7.18
N ARG A 198 -17.82 -7.59 8.42
CA ARG A 198 -17.48 -8.36 9.64
C ARG A 198 -18.45 -9.49 9.92
N GLY A 199 -19.48 -9.65 9.09
CA GLY A 199 -20.50 -10.70 9.24
C GLY A 199 -21.70 -10.30 10.09
N ALA A 200 -21.84 -9.01 10.44
CA ALA A 200 -22.98 -8.55 11.21
C ALA A 200 -24.28 -8.58 10.37
N SER A 201 -25.36 -9.02 10.96
CA SER A 201 -26.70 -8.93 10.36
C SER A 201 -27.22 -7.50 10.35
N ASN A 202 -28.19 -7.20 9.48
CA ASN A 202 -28.81 -5.87 9.41
C ASN A 202 -29.37 -5.36 10.75
N LYS A 203 -29.83 -6.27 11.63
CA LYS A 203 -30.30 -5.92 12.97
C LYS A 203 -29.15 -5.53 13.91
N GLU A 204 -28.02 -6.21 13.82
CA GLU A 204 -26.80 -5.90 14.59
C GLU A 204 -26.20 -4.60 14.14
N VAL A 205 -26.06 -4.38 12.82
CA VAL A 205 -25.60 -3.11 12.24
C VAL A 205 -26.49 -1.95 12.70
N ALA A 206 -27.82 -2.13 12.66
CA ALA A 206 -28.79 -1.12 13.10
C ALA A 206 -28.56 -0.73 14.56
N ARG A 207 -28.30 -1.71 15.44
CA ARG A 207 -28.01 -1.49 16.86
C ARG A 207 -26.68 -0.77 17.05
N THR A 208 -25.61 -1.24 16.40
CA THR A 208 -24.26 -0.67 16.49
C THR A 208 -24.23 0.78 16.03
N LEU A 209 -24.90 1.07 14.92
CA LEU A 209 -24.90 2.41 14.32
C LEU A 209 -26.06 3.32 14.79
N SER A 210 -26.88 2.84 15.74
CA SER A 210 -28.05 3.57 16.29
C SER A 210 -29.01 4.07 15.21
N ILE A 211 -29.34 3.22 14.23
CA ILE A 211 -30.29 3.47 13.14
C ILE A 211 -31.31 2.34 13.04
N SER A 212 -32.35 2.52 12.21
CA SER A 212 -33.32 1.47 11.99
C SER A 212 -32.79 0.37 11.04
N PRO A 213 -33.26 -0.89 11.16
CA PRO A 213 -32.91 -1.94 10.20
C PRO A 213 -33.34 -1.61 8.76
N SER A 214 -34.42 -0.84 8.58
CA SER A 214 -34.85 -0.33 7.27
C SER A 214 -33.85 0.67 6.69
N THR A 215 -33.28 1.54 7.53
CA THR A 215 -32.22 2.49 7.12
C THR A 215 -30.96 1.75 6.68
N VAL A 216 -30.56 0.68 7.40
CA VAL A 216 -29.43 -0.18 6.98
C VAL A 216 -29.70 -0.76 5.59
N ARG A 217 -30.91 -1.28 5.35
CA ARG A 217 -31.29 -1.82 4.04
C ARG A 217 -31.20 -0.76 2.93
N THR A 218 -31.69 0.45 3.17
CA THR A 218 -31.61 1.56 2.21
C THR A 218 -30.14 1.90 1.88
N HIS A 219 -29.26 1.94 2.88
CA HIS A 219 -27.83 2.15 2.65
C HIS A 219 -27.22 1.01 1.82
N MET A 220 -27.56 -0.25 2.10
CA MET A 220 -27.09 -1.40 1.32
C MET A 220 -27.56 -1.31 -0.15
N GLU A 221 -28.83 -0.99 -0.38
CA GLU A 221 -29.35 -0.79 -1.74
C GLU A 221 -28.65 0.36 -2.47
N SER A 222 -28.31 1.43 -1.76
CA SER A 222 -27.52 2.55 -2.30
C SER A 222 -26.09 2.13 -2.65
N ILE A 223 -25.43 1.36 -1.78
CA ILE A 223 -24.07 0.82 -1.98
C ILE A 223 -24.00 -0.05 -3.23
N PHE A 224 -24.98 -0.95 -3.42
CA PHE A 224 -25.02 -1.84 -4.59
C PHE A 224 -25.34 -1.14 -5.91
N ARG A 225 -25.90 0.06 -5.85
CA ARG A 225 -26.26 0.86 -7.04
C ARG A 225 -25.12 1.74 -7.51
N LYS A 226 -24.12 1.97 -6.69
CA LYS A 226 -22.93 2.81 -6.94
C LYS A 226 -21.75 1.97 -7.44
#